data_e9f97d5f2e00e93c0391856c25176ead
#
_entry.id   e9f97d5f2e00e93c0391856c25176ead
#
_cell.length_a   1.000
_cell.length_b   1.000
_cell.length_c   1.000
_cell.angle_alpha   90.00
_cell.angle_beta   90.00
_cell.angle_gamma   90.00
#
_symmetry.space_group_name_H-M   'P 1'
#
loop_
_entity.id
_entity.type
_entity.pdbx_description
1 polymer ?
#
loop_
_entity_poly.entity_id
_entity_poly.type
_entity_poly.pdbx_seq_one_letter_code
_entity_poly.pdbx_strand_id
1 'polypeptide(L)'
;IDFHRDAVPRESSFVTLEGKDYAKMMFVIGGLNGHVEHSEQLCQTLYDKIEQVQPGIMKKTMVREAYYNQQVNENMVLIEVGSNNSTFEEVSNSVDVLAQGLIAYLSA
;
A
#
# COMPACT_ATOMS: atom_id res chain seq x y z
N ILE A 1 -7.56 -8.20 -0.52
CA ILE A 1 -6.88 -6.92 -0.30
C ILE A 1 -7.92 -5.80 -0.17
N ASP A 2 -7.72 -4.93 0.78
CA ASP A 2 -8.66 -3.87 1.13
C ASP A 2 -8.08 -2.53 0.64
N PHE A 3 -8.79 -1.85 -0.25
CA PHE A 3 -8.33 -0.59 -0.85
C PHE A 3 -8.93 0.61 -0.14
N HIS A 4 -8.09 1.53 0.28
CA HIS A 4 -8.50 2.77 0.93
C HIS A 4 -7.72 3.96 0.38
N ARG A 5 -8.13 5.16 0.75
CA ARG A 5 -7.36 6.39 0.55
C ARG A 5 -7.14 7.02 1.91
N ASP A 6 -6.00 7.72 2.06
CA ASP A 6 -5.65 8.36 3.31
C ASP A 6 -6.37 9.70 3.46
N ALA A 7 -6.57 10.13 4.71
CA ALA A 7 -7.17 11.43 5.03
C ALA A 7 -6.07 12.44 5.36
N VAL A 8 -5.11 12.62 4.46
CA VAL A 8 -3.97 13.54 4.61
C VAL A 8 -3.94 14.51 3.43
N PRO A 9 -3.23 15.66 3.55
CA PRO A 9 -3.05 16.55 2.41
C PRO A 9 -2.42 15.83 1.22
N ARG A 10 -2.79 16.24 0.00
CA ARG A 10 -2.28 15.61 -1.23
C ARG A 10 -0.75 15.58 -1.27
N GLU A 11 -0.09 16.62 -0.79
CA GLU A 11 1.37 16.74 -0.77
C GLU A 11 2.05 15.61 0.00
N SER A 12 1.37 15.06 0.99
CA SER A 12 1.88 13.95 1.79
C SER A 12 1.77 12.60 1.08
N SER A 13 1.01 12.54 -0.01
CA SER A 13 0.71 11.32 -0.74
C SER A 13 0.91 11.46 -2.24
N PHE A 14 1.78 12.37 -2.66
CA PHE A 14 2.06 12.65 -4.07
C PHE A 14 3.57 12.57 -4.31
N VAL A 15 3.94 11.99 -5.45
CA VAL A 15 5.34 11.94 -5.87
C VAL A 15 5.43 11.89 -7.40
N THR A 16 6.44 12.55 -7.95
CA THR A 16 6.80 12.43 -9.36
C THR A 16 8.05 11.58 -9.47
N LEU A 17 7.97 10.48 -10.18
CA LEU A 17 9.06 9.54 -10.38
C LEU A 17 9.24 9.30 -11.88
N GLU A 18 10.44 9.54 -12.38
CA GLU A 18 10.78 9.35 -13.79
C GLU A 18 9.80 10.07 -14.73
N GLY A 19 9.41 11.30 -14.36
CA GLY A 19 8.53 12.14 -15.16
C GLY A 19 7.05 11.78 -15.10
N LYS A 20 6.65 10.87 -14.23
CA LYS A 20 5.27 10.42 -14.08
C LYS A 20 4.77 10.69 -12.67
N ASP A 21 3.53 11.12 -12.55
CA ASP A 21 2.93 11.47 -11.26
C ASP A 21 2.22 10.26 -10.66
N TYR A 22 2.50 10.01 -9.39
CA TYR A 22 1.94 8.89 -8.64
C TYR A 22 1.30 9.36 -7.34
N ALA A 23 0.26 8.66 -6.92
CA ALA A 23 -0.20 8.68 -5.55
C ALA A 23 0.67 7.70 -4.75
N LYS A 24 1.26 8.15 -3.65
CA LYS A 24 2.03 7.25 -2.78
C LYS A 24 1.11 6.23 -2.14
N MET A 25 1.63 5.03 -1.92
CA MET A 25 0.87 3.93 -1.32
C MET A 25 1.45 3.55 0.03
N MET A 26 0.60 3.02 0.91
CA MET A 26 1.01 2.67 2.26
C MET A 26 0.19 1.47 2.75
N PHE A 27 0.88 0.45 3.27
CA PHE A 27 0.20 -0.63 3.98
C PHE A 27 -0.11 -0.20 5.41
N VAL A 28 -1.29 -0.59 5.90
CA VAL A 28 -1.70 -0.35 7.28
C VAL A 28 -2.03 -1.69 7.93
N ILE A 29 -1.39 -1.94 9.06
CA ILE A 29 -1.58 -3.17 9.82
C ILE A 29 -2.42 -2.87 11.06
N GLY A 30 -3.47 -3.66 11.27
CA GLY A 30 -4.26 -3.61 12.49
C GLY A 30 -3.55 -4.34 13.61
N GLY A 31 -2.97 -3.60 14.56
CA GLY A 31 -2.19 -4.17 15.66
C GLY A 31 -2.97 -5.08 16.59
N LEU A 32 -4.30 -5.12 16.47
CA LEU A 32 -5.18 -5.96 17.29
C LEU A 32 -5.63 -7.24 16.57
N ASN A 33 -5.08 -7.52 15.37
CA ASN A 33 -5.60 -8.61 14.53
C ASN A 33 -5.27 -10.03 15.00
N GLY A 34 -4.38 -10.19 15.97
CA GLY A 34 -4.02 -11.50 16.53
C GLY A 34 -2.88 -12.21 15.78
N HIS A 35 -2.42 -11.69 14.64
CA HIS A 35 -1.31 -12.27 13.85
C HIS A 35 -0.46 -11.18 13.20
N VAL A 36 -0.11 -10.16 13.98
CA VAL A 36 0.62 -8.97 13.52
C VAL A 36 1.96 -9.33 12.89
N GLU A 37 2.67 -10.30 13.46
CA GLU A 37 3.96 -10.72 12.93
C GLU A 37 3.84 -11.24 11.50
N HIS A 38 2.83 -12.06 11.23
CA HIS A 38 2.55 -12.54 9.88
C HIS A 38 2.19 -11.37 8.95
N SER A 39 1.36 -10.45 9.44
CA SER A 39 0.96 -9.26 8.68
C SER A 39 2.17 -8.40 8.31
N GLU A 40 3.11 -8.22 9.23
CA GLU A 40 4.33 -7.45 8.98
C GLU A 40 5.19 -8.11 7.90
N GLN A 41 5.36 -9.43 7.96
CA GLN A 41 6.13 -10.18 6.98
C GLN A 41 5.48 -10.11 5.60
N LEU A 42 4.16 -10.29 5.51
CA LEU A 42 3.42 -10.23 4.27
C LEU A 42 3.51 -8.82 3.65
N CYS A 43 3.27 -7.79 4.45
CA CYS A 43 3.35 -6.41 3.97
C CYS A 43 4.77 -6.05 3.52
N GLN A 44 5.80 -6.52 4.23
CA GLN A 44 7.18 -6.26 3.82
C GLN A 44 7.51 -6.93 2.49
N THR A 45 7.06 -8.17 2.30
CA THR A 45 7.27 -8.87 1.04
C THR A 45 6.58 -8.15 -0.12
N LEU A 46 5.34 -7.73 0.07
CA LEU A 46 4.60 -6.98 -0.95
C LEU A 46 5.23 -5.60 -1.20
N TYR A 47 5.64 -4.92 -0.14
CA TYR A 47 6.35 -3.65 -0.22
C TYR A 47 7.59 -3.77 -1.11
N ASP A 48 8.40 -4.78 -0.88
CA ASP A 48 9.64 -4.99 -1.65
C ASP A 48 9.34 -5.25 -3.13
N LYS A 49 8.32 -6.05 -3.43
CA LYS A 49 7.92 -6.30 -4.82
C LYS A 49 7.44 -5.03 -5.53
N ILE A 50 6.64 -4.22 -4.84
CA ILE A 50 6.13 -2.97 -5.39
C ILE A 50 7.28 -1.97 -5.62
N GLU A 51 8.18 -1.84 -4.65
CA GLU A 51 9.34 -0.94 -4.77
C GLU A 51 10.30 -1.39 -5.86
N GLN A 52 10.38 -2.68 -6.17
CA GLN A 52 11.17 -3.16 -7.31
C GLN A 52 10.58 -2.73 -8.64
N VAL A 53 9.26 -2.61 -8.72
CA VAL A 53 8.59 -2.11 -9.94
C VAL A 53 8.81 -0.61 -10.10
N GLN A 54 8.59 0.16 -9.03
CA GLN A 54 8.76 1.61 -9.06
C GLN A 54 9.32 2.10 -7.73
N PRO A 55 10.65 2.27 -7.62
CA PRO A 55 11.27 2.77 -6.39
C PRO A 55 10.74 4.17 -6.00
N GLY A 56 10.46 4.34 -4.72
CA GLY A 56 10.01 5.61 -4.15
C GLY A 56 8.51 5.78 -4.06
N ILE A 57 7.71 4.81 -4.52
CA ILE A 57 6.25 4.92 -4.54
C ILE A 57 5.60 4.59 -3.20
N MET A 58 6.29 3.82 -2.34
CA MET A 58 5.72 3.36 -1.06
C MET A 58 6.10 4.26 0.09
N LYS A 59 5.14 4.53 0.97
CA LYS A 59 5.39 5.06 2.30
C LYS A 59 5.68 3.91 3.25
N LYS A 60 6.30 4.21 4.37
CA LYS A 60 6.56 3.25 5.44
C LYS A 60 5.24 2.65 5.95
N THR A 61 5.21 1.33 6.10
CA THR A 61 4.05 0.62 6.66
C THR A 61 3.72 1.12 8.07
N MET A 62 2.44 1.35 8.34
CA MET A 62 1.94 1.82 9.63
C MET A 62 1.23 0.70 10.37
N VAL A 63 1.44 0.63 11.69
CA VAL A 63 0.68 -0.26 12.57
C VAL A 63 -0.19 0.63 13.45
N ARG A 64 -1.50 0.37 13.48
CA ARG A 64 -2.47 1.14 14.27
C ARG A 64 -3.26 0.21 15.17
N GLU A 65 -3.73 0.72 16.31
CA GLU A 65 -4.55 -0.04 17.25
C GLU A 65 -5.97 -0.23 16.70
N ALA A 66 -6.13 -1.17 15.80
CA ALA A 66 -7.39 -1.49 15.15
C ALA A 66 -7.33 -2.90 14.58
N TYR A 67 -8.44 -3.40 14.07
CA TYR A 67 -8.51 -4.73 13.44
C TYR A 67 -8.42 -4.66 11.92
N TYR A 68 -9.06 -3.70 11.28
CA TYR A 68 -9.13 -3.52 9.82
C TYR A 68 -9.52 -4.80 9.07
N ASN A 69 -10.42 -5.61 9.64
CA ASN A 69 -10.86 -6.91 9.09
C ASN A 69 -9.72 -7.94 8.95
N GLN A 70 -8.54 -7.64 9.45
CA GLN A 70 -7.37 -8.52 9.37
C GLN A 70 -7.45 -9.69 10.34
N GLN A 71 -8.31 -9.59 11.37
CA GLN A 71 -8.56 -10.70 12.28
C GLN A 71 -9.28 -11.86 11.61
N VAL A 72 -9.95 -11.61 10.49
CA VAL A 72 -10.72 -12.63 9.75
C VAL A 72 -9.82 -13.58 8.98
N ASN A 73 -8.69 -13.07 8.45
CA ASN A 73 -7.78 -13.86 7.64
C ASN A 73 -6.36 -13.30 7.76
N GLU A 74 -5.39 -14.16 8.05
CA GLU A 74 -3.99 -13.72 8.21
C GLU A 74 -3.36 -13.15 6.94
N ASN A 75 -3.95 -13.41 5.78
CA ASN A 75 -3.48 -12.89 4.48
C ASN A 75 -4.25 -11.64 4.02
N MET A 76 -5.08 -11.08 4.89
CA MET A 76 -5.77 -9.83 4.62
C MET A 76 -4.79 -8.66 4.79
N VAL A 77 -4.71 -7.81 3.77
CA VAL A 77 -3.92 -6.58 3.85
C VAL A 77 -4.78 -5.38 3.48
N LEU A 78 -4.47 -4.25 4.10
CA LEU A 78 -5.07 -2.97 3.76
C LEU A 78 -4.00 -2.07 3.15
N ILE A 79 -4.29 -1.51 1.98
CA ILE A 79 -3.41 -0.55 1.34
C ILE A 79 -4.14 0.77 1.13
N GLU A 80 -3.49 1.87 1.49
CA GLU A 80 -3.96 3.21 1.20
C GLU A 80 -3.24 3.69 -0.06
N VAL A 81 -4.00 4.17 -1.05
CA VAL A 81 -3.49 4.67 -2.32
C VAL A 81 -3.84 6.14 -2.41
N GLY A 82 -2.84 6.97 -2.13
CA GLY A 82 -3.00 8.43 -2.13
C GLY A 82 -3.92 8.95 -1.05
N SER A 83 -4.47 10.14 -1.29
CA SER A 83 -5.41 10.83 -0.40
C SER A 83 -6.71 11.11 -1.14
N ASN A 84 -7.70 11.67 -0.40
CA ASN A 84 -8.96 12.10 -1.03
C ASN A 84 -8.77 13.20 -2.10
N ASN A 85 -7.62 13.86 -2.12
CA ASN A 85 -7.32 14.92 -3.10
C ASN A 85 -6.36 14.46 -4.20
N SER A 86 -5.99 13.18 -4.24
CA SER A 86 -5.20 12.62 -5.33
C SER A 86 -6.01 12.60 -6.62
N THR A 87 -5.37 12.86 -7.75
CA THR A 87 -6.06 12.84 -9.04
C THR A 87 -6.31 11.39 -9.49
N PHE A 88 -7.28 11.21 -10.38
CA PHE A 88 -7.55 9.93 -11.00
C PHE A 88 -6.30 9.37 -11.71
N GLU A 89 -5.58 10.25 -12.43
CA GLU A 89 -4.35 9.84 -13.13
C GLU A 89 -3.28 9.33 -12.16
N GLU A 90 -3.07 10.04 -11.05
CA GLU A 90 -2.10 9.64 -10.02
C GLU A 90 -2.45 8.27 -9.45
N VAL A 91 -3.71 8.08 -9.08
CA VAL A 91 -4.18 6.81 -8.52
C VAL A 91 -4.09 5.70 -9.56
N SER A 92 -4.50 5.96 -10.79
CA SER A 92 -4.45 4.98 -11.88
C SER A 92 -3.02 4.51 -12.14
N ASN A 93 -2.07 5.45 -12.19
CA ASN A 93 -0.65 5.12 -12.36
C ASN A 93 -0.13 4.24 -11.22
N SER A 94 -0.54 4.54 -9.99
CA SER A 94 -0.12 3.76 -8.83
C SER A 94 -0.74 2.37 -8.79
N VAL A 95 -2.01 2.24 -9.17
CA VAL A 95 -2.69 0.94 -9.25
C VAL A 95 -2.02 0.04 -10.28
N ASP A 96 -1.53 0.58 -11.39
CA ASP A 96 -0.76 -0.19 -12.37
C ASP A 96 0.52 -0.77 -11.75
N VAL A 97 1.24 0.02 -10.96
CA VAL A 97 2.45 -0.44 -10.26
C VAL A 97 2.09 -1.50 -9.22
N LEU A 98 1.02 -1.26 -8.45
CA LEU A 98 0.53 -2.24 -7.48
C LEU A 98 0.21 -3.58 -8.15
N ALA A 99 -0.50 -3.55 -9.25
CA ALA A 99 -0.85 -4.76 -9.99
C ALA A 99 0.40 -5.53 -10.44
N GLN A 100 1.41 -4.83 -10.94
CA GLN A 100 2.67 -5.46 -11.33
C GLN A 100 3.39 -6.08 -10.13
N GLY A 101 3.39 -5.39 -8.98
CA GLY A 101 3.98 -5.91 -7.74
C GLY A 101 3.27 -7.16 -7.25
N LEU A 102 1.93 -7.18 -7.31
CA LEU A 102 1.13 -8.34 -6.93
C LEU A 102 1.37 -9.53 -7.86
N ILE A 103 1.46 -9.29 -9.17
CA ILE A 103 1.79 -10.33 -10.14
C ILE A 103 3.16 -10.92 -9.84
N ALA A 104 4.15 -10.08 -9.57
CA ALA A 104 5.50 -10.54 -9.20
C ALA A 104 5.48 -11.38 -7.93
N TYR A 105 4.70 -10.99 -6.92
CA TYR A 105 4.53 -11.74 -5.68
C TYR A 105 3.92 -13.12 -5.95
N LEU A 106 2.86 -13.18 -6.75
CA LEU A 106 2.15 -14.43 -7.04
C LEU A 106 2.94 -15.36 -7.95
N SER A 107 3.91 -14.83 -8.69
CA SER A 107 4.75 -15.59 -9.63
C SER A 107 6.06 -16.05 -9.00
N ALA A 108 6.32 -15.67 -7.78
CA ALA A 108 7.58 -15.99 -7.10
C ALA A 108 7.63 -17.44 -6.59
#